data_5261209da07b95d5def5e751f3f02523
#
_entry.id   5261209da07b95d5def5e751f3f02523
#
_cell.length_a   1.000
_cell.length_b   1.000
_cell.length_c   1.000
_cell.angle_alpha   90.00
_cell.angle_beta   90.00
_cell.angle_gamma   90.00
#
_symmetry.space_group_name_H-M   'P 1'
#
loop_
_entity.id
_entity.type
_entity.pdbx_description
1 polymer ?
#
loop_
_entity_poly.entity_id
_entity_poly.type
_entity_poly.pdbx_seq_one_letter_code
_entity_poly.pdbx_strand_id
1 'polypeptide(L)'
;MINRTIITGELDQILQKILRLENKTVKKFNNLLNRTEIEDIIEFSERVSKKLEDLDFIEKLTCTEISKHVAERKELHKVLEKMVWIFGEQYLDNTALLSDTNLENNLKKLRETTLTYKADKKEDNISTDVTGKAKSITDLFLYSEKPIDGVKREILVVELKAPKVKLSNLEIQQAMKYARQIEESSFYSEDMNIHIILISSEINKDTKFQLSGISKPRGNPYFYFQNENKNITVSVMRWGQLIEMNKRKLSYLSGKLKVKDIDVEEKINNDFSEIGFDKVRSTLRKVPIPQ
;
A
#
# COMPACT_ATOMS: atom_id res chain seq x y z
N MET A 1 23.32 -11.72 -26.28
CA MET A 1 23.25 -12.11 -24.84
C MET A 1 24.42 -12.99 -24.42
N ILE A 2 24.68 -14.12 -25.08
CA ILE A 2 25.76 -15.07 -24.71
C ILE A 2 27.16 -14.40 -24.61
N ASN A 3 27.52 -13.52 -25.55
CA ASN A 3 28.84 -12.85 -25.53
C ASN A 3 29.07 -11.87 -24.37
N ARG A 4 28.01 -11.24 -23.83
CA ARG A 4 28.14 -10.36 -22.63
C ARG A 4 28.29 -11.17 -21.34
N THR A 5 27.54 -12.23 -21.21
CA THR A 5 27.52 -13.09 -20.02
C THR A 5 28.81 -13.89 -19.86
N ILE A 6 29.49 -14.24 -20.96
CA ILE A 6 30.82 -14.90 -20.95
C ILE A 6 31.90 -13.95 -20.40
N ILE A 7 31.82 -12.64 -20.75
CA ILE A 7 32.79 -11.64 -20.32
C ILE A 7 32.70 -11.37 -18.82
N THR A 8 31.50 -11.49 -18.19
CA THR A 8 31.27 -11.17 -16.78
C THR A 8 31.39 -12.36 -15.81
N GLY A 9 31.57 -13.59 -16.32
CA GLY A 9 31.54 -14.80 -15.49
C GLY A 9 30.16 -15.19 -14.95
N GLU A 10 29.14 -14.42 -15.25
CA GLU A 10 27.76 -14.70 -14.80
C GLU A 10 27.18 -15.96 -15.41
N LEU A 11 27.55 -16.26 -16.66
CA LEU A 11 27.12 -17.49 -17.34
C LEU A 11 27.57 -18.74 -16.56
N ASP A 12 28.78 -18.77 -16.08
CA ASP A 12 29.31 -19.90 -15.31
C ASP A 12 28.52 -20.10 -14.00
N GLN A 13 28.18 -19.01 -13.32
CA GLN A 13 27.36 -19.06 -12.10
C GLN A 13 25.94 -19.58 -12.40
N ILE A 14 25.33 -19.17 -13.51
CA ILE A 14 24.01 -19.63 -13.93
C ILE A 14 24.08 -21.12 -14.28
N LEU A 15 25.07 -21.55 -15.08
CA LEU A 15 25.27 -22.94 -15.45
C LEU A 15 25.49 -23.82 -14.20
N GLN A 16 26.32 -23.41 -13.25
CA GLN A 16 26.54 -24.13 -12.00
C GLN A 16 25.24 -24.32 -11.19
N LYS A 17 24.37 -23.31 -11.16
CA LYS A 17 23.07 -23.44 -10.50
C LYS A 17 22.14 -24.40 -11.25
N ILE A 18 22.12 -24.36 -12.58
CA ILE A 18 21.30 -25.24 -13.42
C ILE A 18 21.75 -26.70 -13.31
N LEU A 19 23.05 -26.94 -13.33
CA LEU A 19 23.63 -28.29 -13.21
C LEU A 19 23.34 -28.97 -11.87
N ARG A 20 23.01 -28.20 -10.82
CA ARG A 20 22.64 -28.73 -9.49
C ARG A 20 21.14 -29.04 -9.37
N LEU A 21 20.33 -28.76 -10.41
CA LEU A 21 18.91 -29.02 -10.38
C LEU A 21 18.64 -30.55 -10.55
N GLU A 22 17.65 -31.04 -9.82
CA GLU A 22 17.14 -32.39 -10.02
C GLU A 22 16.50 -32.51 -11.41
N ASN A 23 16.61 -33.69 -12.02
CA ASN A 23 16.04 -33.99 -13.34
C ASN A 23 14.56 -33.63 -13.46
N LYS A 24 13.78 -33.82 -12.38
CA LYS A 24 12.37 -33.47 -12.34
C LYS A 24 12.18 -31.95 -12.47
N THR A 25 13.05 -31.15 -11.86
CA THR A 25 13.02 -29.69 -11.91
C THR A 25 13.44 -29.19 -13.30
N VAL A 26 14.48 -29.79 -13.88
CA VAL A 26 14.91 -29.48 -15.26
C VAL A 26 13.79 -29.73 -16.26
N LYS A 27 13.08 -30.89 -16.15
CA LYS A 27 11.92 -31.16 -17.03
C LYS A 27 10.80 -30.14 -16.88
N LYS A 28 10.49 -29.72 -15.64
CA LYS A 28 9.47 -28.66 -15.39
C LYS A 28 9.89 -27.32 -15.99
N PHE A 29 11.15 -26.95 -15.82
CA PHE A 29 11.70 -25.71 -16.38
C PHE A 29 11.66 -25.72 -17.92
N ASN A 30 12.07 -26.81 -18.54
CA ASN A 30 12.00 -26.95 -20.00
C ASN A 30 10.55 -26.89 -20.52
N ASN A 31 9.59 -27.53 -19.83
CA ASN A 31 8.18 -27.42 -20.18
C ASN A 31 7.63 -26.00 -20.02
N LEU A 32 8.16 -25.21 -19.09
CA LEU A 32 7.79 -23.82 -18.91
C LEU A 32 8.34 -22.97 -20.04
N LEU A 33 9.62 -23.16 -20.41
CA LEU A 33 10.26 -22.45 -21.53
C LEU A 33 9.62 -22.75 -22.89
N ASN A 34 8.93 -23.88 -23.04
CA ASN A 34 8.15 -24.16 -24.25
C ASN A 34 6.84 -23.37 -24.35
N ARG A 35 6.47 -22.62 -23.31
CA ARG A 35 5.19 -21.90 -23.20
C ARG A 35 5.33 -20.41 -22.90
N THR A 36 6.50 -19.98 -22.45
CA THR A 36 6.78 -18.59 -22.08
C THR A 36 8.26 -18.30 -22.25
N GLU A 37 8.60 -17.06 -22.49
CA GLU A 37 9.99 -16.61 -22.60
C GLU A 37 10.68 -16.60 -21.23
N ILE A 38 11.99 -16.79 -21.21
CA ILE A 38 12.78 -16.79 -19.97
C ILE A 38 12.76 -15.41 -19.31
N GLU A 39 12.70 -14.37 -20.10
CA GLU A 39 12.59 -12.98 -19.69
C GLU A 39 11.32 -12.74 -18.83
N ASP A 40 10.18 -13.27 -19.26
CA ASP A 40 8.90 -13.20 -18.53
C ASP A 40 8.99 -13.89 -17.16
N ILE A 41 9.69 -15.04 -17.12
CA ILE A 41 9.89 -15.79 -15.87
C ILE A 41 10.76 -14.98 -14.90
N ILE A 42 11.83 -14.36 -15.42
CA ILE A 42 12.74 -13.53 -14.62
C ILE A 42 11.98 -12.31 -14.08
N GLU A 43 11.28 -11.58 -14.94
CA GLU A 43 10.52 -10.40 -14.54
C GLU A 43 9.44 -10.72 -13.50
N PHE A 44 8.69 -11.80 -13.71
CA PHE A 44 7.70 -12.26 -12.72
C PHE A 44 8.35 -12.59 -11.37
N SER A 45 9.48 -13.32 -11.40
CA SER A 45 10.19 -13.70 -10.18
C SER A 45 10.75 -12.49 -9.44
N GLU A 46 11.28 -11.50 -10.18
CA GLU A 46 11.78 -10.24 -9.64
C GLU A 46 10.66 -9.44 -8.97
N ARG A 47 9.51 -9.28 -9.65
CA ARG A 47 8.33 -8.59 -9.09
C ARG A 47 7.84 -9.24 -7.79
N VAL A 48 7.81 -10.58 -7.74
CA VAL A 48 7.41 -11.29 -6.52
C VAL A 48 8.44 -11.12 -5.40
N SER A 49 9.74 -11.23 -5.71
CA SER A 49 10.81 -11.01 -4.74
C SER A 49 10.76 -9.61 -4.17
N LYS A 50 10.62 -8.61 -5.02
CA LYS A 50 10.49 -7.21 -4.59
C LYS A 50 9.30 -6.98 -3.67
N LYS A 51 8.14 -7.56 -3.97
CA LYS A 51 6.97 -7.48 -3.06
C LYS A 51 7.21 -8.12 -1.70
N LEU A 52 7.93 -9.23 -1.64
CA LEU A 52 8.28 -9.87 -0.37
C LEU A 52 9.28 -9.02 0.43
N GLU A 53 10.28 -8.45 -0.24
CA GLU A 53 11.22 -7.50 0.36
C GLU A 53 10.52 -6.24 0.87
N ASP A 54 9.58 -5.68 0.10
CA ASP A 54 8.78 -4.53 0.50
C ASP A 54 7.95 -4.81 1.75
N LEU A 55 7.33 -6.00 1.85
CA LEU A 55 6.59 -6.41 3.05
C LEU A 55 7.50 -6.55 4.27
N ASP A 56 8.69 -7.15 4.11
CA ASP A 56 9.66 -7.27 5.20
C ASP A 56 10.16 -5.90 5.64
N PHE A 57 10.41 -5.00 4.68
CA PHE A 57 10.81 -3.62 4.96
C PHE A 57 9.75 -2.86 5.76
N ILE A 58 8.50 -2.87 5.33
CA ILE A 58 7.39 -2.23 6.05
C ILE A 58 7.22 -2.85 7.44
N GLU A 59 7.37 -4.17 7.58
CA GLU A 59 7.30 -4.84 8.87
C GLU A 59 8.38 -4.33 9.82
N LYS A 60 9.62 -4.23 9.35
CA LYS A 60 10.73 -3.68 10.13
C LYS A 60 10.49 -2.23 10.53
N LEU A 61 10.00 -1.39 9.62
CA LEU A 61 9.69 0.01 9.91
C LEU A 61 8.53 0.21 10.88
N THR A 62 7.54 -0.69 10.89
CA THR A 62 6.28 -0.45 11.61
C THR A 62 6.05 -1.35 12.82
N CYS A 63 6.72 -2.50 12.90
CA CYS A 63 6.44 -3.52 13.91
C CYS A 63 7.65 -3.86 14.81
N THR A 64 8.83 -3.26 14.57
CA THR A 64 10.03 -3.50 15.38
C THR A 64 10.40 -2.28 16.23
N GLU A 65 11.51 -2.35 16.96
CA GLU A 65 12.03 -1.23 17.77
C GLU A 65 12.33 0.03 16.93
N ILE A 66 12.65 -0.13 15.65
CA ILE A 66 12.88 0.98 14.71
C ILE A 66 11.61 1.85 14.58
N SER A 67 10.44 1.26 14.71
CA SER A 67 9.13 1.91 14.54
C SER A 67 8.95 3.19 15.39
N LYS A 68 9.61 3.25 16.54
CA LYS A 68 9.56 4.42 17.45
C LYS A 68 10.21 5.66 16.83
N HIS A 69 11.08 5.48 15.86
CA HIS A 69 11.89 6.54 15.24
C HIS A 69 11.37 6.93 13.85
N VAL A 70 10.44 6.15 13.29
CA VAL A 70 9.87 6.42 11.97
C VAL A 70 8.89 7.59 12.03
N ALA A 71 9.13 8.60 11.20
CA ALA A 71 8.26 9.75 11.06
C ALA A 71 7.13 9.45 10.06
N GLU A 72 5.90 9.85 10.42
CA GLU A 72 4.70 9.62 9.62
C GLU A 72 4.82 10.21 8.21
N ARG A 73 4.83 11.54 8.10
CA ARG A 73 4.78 12.24 6.81
C ARG A 73 6.08 12.26 6.05
N LYS A 74 7.22 12.38 6.76
CA LYS A 74 8.52 12.53 6.12
C LYS A 74 9.12 11.22 5.61
N GLU A 75 8.73 10.10 6.21
CA GLU A 75 9.33 8.80 5.95
C GLU A 75 8.27 7.77 5.52
N LEU A 76 7.36 7.36 6.41
CA LEU A 76 6.40 6.30 6.15
C LEU A 76 5.50 6.61 4.96
N HIS A 77 4.96 7.83 4.89
CA HIS A 77 4.13 8.27 3.79
C HIS A 77 4.87 8.15 2.45
N LYS A 78 6.10 8.67 2.38
CA LYS A 78 6.94 8.60 1.16
C LYS A 78 7.28 7.19 0.71
N VAL A 79 7.49 6.28 1.66
CA VAL A 79 7.65 4.85 1.36
C VAL A 79 6.39 4.28 0.74
N LEU A 80 5.24 4.57 1.32
CA LEU A 80 3.96 4.03 0.85
C LEU A 80 3.52 4.59 -0.50
N GLU A 81 3.91 5.80 -0.86
CA GLU A 81 3.72 6.32 -2.22
C GLU A 81 4.31 5.40 -3.30
N LYS A 82 5.41 4.70 -2.97
CA LYS A 82 6.05 3.72 -3.86
C LYS A 82 5.50 2.30 -3.70
N MET A 83 4.73 2.05 -2.66
CA MET A 83 4.24 0.71 -2.28
C MET A 83 2.71 0.65 -2.16
N VAL A 84 1.98 1.43 -2.95
CA VAL A 84 0.51 1.52 -2.88
C VAL A 84 -0.19 0.17 -3.06
N TRP A 85 0.44 -0.78 -3.74
CA TRP A 85 -0.06 -2.14 -3.96
C TRP A 85 -0.37 -2.89 -2.66
N ILE A 86 0.24 -2.51 -1.53
CA ILE A 86 0.03 -3.15 -0.23
C ILE A 86 -1.44 -3.04 0.23
N PHE A 87 -2.14 -1.99 -0.21
CA PHE A 87 -3.57 -1.78 0.06
C PHE A 87 -4.47 -2.52 -0.92
N GLY A 88 -3.96 -2.97 -2.06
CA GLY A 88 -4.66 -3.75 -3.08
C GLY A 88 -4.00 -3.63 -4.44
N GLU A 89 -3.93 -4.74 -5.16
CA GLU A 89 -3.33 -4.81 -6.51
C GLU A 89 -4.08 -3.93 -7.52
N GLN A 90 -5.37 -3.68 -7.29
CA GLN A 90 -6.19 -2.79 -8.12
C GLN A 90 -5.70 -1.34 -8.13
N TYR A 91 -4.86 -0.95 -7.18
CA TYR A 91 -4.28 0.39 -7.09
C TYR A 91 -2.89 0.50 -7.75
N LEU A 92 -2.39 -0.54 -8.43
CA LEU A 92 -1.12 -0.50 -9.16
C LEU A 92 -1.22 0.18 -10.52
N ASP A 93 -2.24 -0.22 -11.30
CA ASP A 93 -2.42 0.23 -12.67
C ASP A 93 -3.51 1.29 -12.75
N ASN A 94 -3.27 2.37 -13.52
CA ASN A 94 -4.24 3.46 -13.75
C ASN A 94 -4.75 4.11 -12.45
N THR A 95 -3.92 4.14 -11.41
CA THR A 95 -4.26 4.76 -10.14
C THR A 95 -3.62 6.14 -10.06
N ALA A 96 -4.43 7.16 -9.87
CA ALA A 96 -3.90 8.47 -9.50
C ALA A 96 -3.69 8.50 -7.98
N LEU A 97 -2.47 8.84 -7.59
CA LEU A 97 -2.08 9.09 -6.21
C LEU A 97 -2.11 10.62 -5.97
N LEU A 98 -2.94 11.04 -5.03
CA LEU A 98 -3.01 12.41 -4.55
C LEU A 98 -2.64 12.40 -3.07
N SER A 99 -1.46 12.88 -2.76
CA SER A 99 -0.96 12.94 -1.39
C SER A 99 -0.87 14.37 -0.89
N ASP A 100 -0.90 14.54 0.43
CA ASP A 100 -0.75 15.83 1.11
C ASP A 100 -1.70 16.94 0.63
N THR A 101 -2.82 16.58 -0.01
CA THR A 101 -3.82 17.53 -0.51
C THR A 101 -5.11 17.48 0.30
N ASN A 102 -5.84 18.59 0.29
CA ASN A 102 -7.15 18.65 0.90
C ASN A 102 -8.11 17.64 0.24
N LEU A 103 -8.86 16.91 1.05
CA LEU A 103 -9.84 15.92 0.62
C LEU A 103 -10.81 16.47 -0.45
N GLU A 104 -11.33 17.68 -0.26
CA GLU A 104 -12.24 18.31 -1.21
C GLU A 104 -11.57 18.57 -2.57
N ASN A 105 -10.31 19.03 -2.57
CA ASN A 105 -9.53 19.20 -3.80
C ASN A 105 -9.27 17.87 -4.50
N ASN A 106 -9.07 16.78 -3.74
CA ASN A 106 -8.90 15.45 -4.30
C ASN A 106 -10.19 14.96 -4.97
N LEU A 107 -11.33 15.15 -4.31
CA LEU A 107 -12.64 14.80 -4.89
C LEU A 107 -12.95 15.67 -6.12
N LYS A 108 -12.61 16.96 -6.08
CA LYS A 108 -12.75 17.86 -7.23
C LYS A 108 -11.93 17.39 -8.43
N LYS A 109 -10.65 17.08 -8.23
CA LYS A 109 -9.77 16.54 -9.29
C LYS A 109 -10.32 15.24 -9.86
N LEU A 110 -10.81 14.35 -9.00
CA LEU A 110 -11.44 13.11 -9.42
C LEU A 110 -12.64 13.37 -10.34
N ARG A 111 -13.50 14.35 -10.02
CA ARG A 111 -14.63 14.73 -10.86
C ARG A 111 -14.18 15.38 -12.17
N GLU A 112 -13.19 16.26 -12.15
CA GLU A 112 -12.66 16.92 -13.36
C GLU A 112 -12.05 15.90 -14.35
N THR A 113 -11.31 14.92 -13.88
CA THR A 113 -10.79 13.82 -14.72
C THR A 113 -11.92 13.02 -15.36
N THR A 114 -13.05 12.94 -14.70
CA THR A 114 -14.23 12.22 -15.19
C THR A 114 -15.04 13.02 -16.21
N LEU A 115 -15.13 14.33 -16.03
CA LEU A 115 -15.92 15.22 -16.90
C LEU A 115 -15.27 15.42 -18.27
N THR A 116 -13.96 15.19 -18.41
CA THR A 116 -13.31 15.10 -19.73
C THR A 116 -13.84 13.94 -20.56
N TYR A 117 -14.51 12.97 -19.95
CA TYR A 117 -15.16 11.84 -20.64
C TYR A 117 -16.64 12.09 -20.98
N LYS A 118 -17.30 13.07 -20.33
CA LYS A 118 -18.68 13.48 -20.63
C LYS A 118 -18.71 14.98 -20.79
N ALA A 119 -18.63 15.44 -22.05
CA ALA A 119 -18.80 16.84 -22.39
C ALA A 119 -20.23 17.30 -22.07
N ASP A 120 -20.45 17.80 -20.87
CA ASP A 120 -21.54 18.76 -20.57
C ASP A 120 -21.06 19.68 -19.46
N LYS A 121 -20.66 20.88 -19.90
CA LYS A 121 -20.29 22.00 -19.03
C LYS A 121 -21.57 22.55 -18.39
N LYS A 122 -21.73 22.36 -17.09
CA LYS A 122 -22.40 23.34 -16.23
C LYS A 122 -21.38 23.88 -15.24
N GLU A 123 -21.06 25.15 -15.39
CA GLU A 123 -20.32 25.94 -14.42
C GLU A 123 -21.17 26.06 -13.16
N ASP A 124 -20.94 25.22 -12.17
CA ASP A 124 -21.42 25.47 -10.82
C ASP A 124 -20.42 26.40 -10.12
N ASN A 125 -20.86 27.61 -9.85
CA ASN A 125 -20.16 28.59 -9.03
C ASN A 125 -19.90 27.99 -7.64
N ILE A 126 -18.65 27.65 -7.38
CA ILE A 126 -18.19 27.14 -6.08
C ILE A 126 -18.16 28.33 -5.13
N SER A 127 -19.12 28.42 -4.22
CA SER A 127 -19.05 29.29 -3.07
C SER A 127 -17.86 28.86 -2.20
N THR A 128 -16.82 29.66 -2.14
CA THR A 128 -15.77 29.54 -1.14
C THR A 128 -16.39 29.79 0.23
N ASP A 129 -16.55 28.72 1.00
CA ASP A 129 -17.00 28.85 2.37
C ASP A 129 -15.93 29.54 3.21
N VAL A 130 -16.27 30.75 3.67
CA VAL A 130 -15.39 31.69 4.39
C VAL A 130 -15.27 31.31 5.87
N THR A 131 -15.54 30.08 6.24
CA THR A 131 -15.29 29.61 7.60
C THR A 131 -13.92 28.97 7.69
N GLY A 132 -12.98 29.64 8.36
CA GLY A 132 -11.59 29.23 8.58
C GLY A 132 -11.41 27.94 9.38
N LYS A 133 -12.13 26.88 9.04
CA LYS A 133 -11.89 25.53 9.54
C LYS A 133 -10.73 24.90 8.78
N ALA A 134 -9.74 24.44 9.52
CA ALA A 134 -8.62 23.68 8.97
C ALA A 134 -9.15 22.57 8.04
N LYS A 135 -8.85 22.69 6.76
CA LYS A 135 -9.26 21.72 5.73
C LYS A 135 -8.64 20.38 6.08
N SER A 136 -9.43 19.31 6.07
CA SER A 136 -8.92 17.96 6.34
C SER A 136 -7.97 17.54 5.23
N ILE A 137 -6.72 17.31 5.57
CA ILE A 137 -5.68 16.83 4.66
C ILE A 137 -5.61 15.31 4.83
N THR A 138 -5.74 14.57 3.73
CA THR A 138 -5.57 13.12 3.71
C THR A 138 -4.11 12.77 3.45
N ASP A 139 -3.60 11.74 4.12
CA ASP A 139 -2.22 11.29 3.90
C ASP A 139 -2.06 10.67 2.52
N LEU A 140 -2.87 9.68 2.18
CA LEU A 140 -2.91 9.09 0.85
C LEU A 140 -4.35 9.05 0.33
N PHE A 141 -4.54 9.52 -0.87
CA PHE A 141 -5.79 9.40 -1.60
C PHE A 141 -5.51 8.71 -2.93
N LEU A 142 -6.05 7.52 -3.09
CA LEU A 142 -5.86 6.68 -4.26
C LEU A 142 -7.20 6.43 -4.93
N TYR A 143 -7.26 6.55 -6.23
CA TYR A 143 -8.44 6.12 -6.95
C TYR A 143 -8.07 5.25 -8.15
N SER A 144 -8.89 4.25 -8.42
CA SER A 144 -8.81 3.41 -9.59
C SER A 144 -9.99 3.68 -10.51
N GLU A 145 -9.71 3.94 -11.77
CA GLU A 145 -10.74 4.15 -12.80
C GLU A 145 -11.27 2.83 -13.39
N LYS A 146 -10.77 1.68 -12.93
CA LYS A 146 -11.27 0.40 -13.43
C LYS A 146 -12.72 0.23 -12.98
N PRO A 147 -13.70 0.32 -13.90
CA PRO A 147 -15.07 0.03 -13.55
C PRO A 147 -15.17 -1.46 -13.18
N ILE A 148 -15.46 -1.77 -11.94
CA ILE A 148 -16.00 -3.06 -11.58
C ILE A 148 -17.45 -3.03 -12.06
N ASP A 149 -17.82 -3.93 -12.94
CA ASP A 149 -19.15 -3.96 -13.58
C ASP A 149 -19.58 -2.69 -14.34
N GLY A 150 -18.63 -2.00 -14.97
CA GLY A 150 -18.91 -0.97 -15.97
C GLY A 150 -19.24 0.43 -15.43
N VAL A 151 -19.44 0.65 -14.13
CA VAL A 151 -19.94 1.94 -13.63
C VAL A 151 -19.31 2.42 -12.32
N LYS A 152 -18.81 1.54 -11.44
CA LYS A 152 -18.35 1.95 -10.11
C LYS A 152 -16.84 2.26 -10.07
N ARG A 153 -16.50 3.40 -9.49
CA ARG A 153 -15.11 3.81 -9.23
C ARG A 153 -14.71 3.41 -7.84
N GLU A 154 -13.53 2.83 -7.71
CA GLU A 154 -12.97 2.53 -6.41
C GLU A 154 -12.03 3.64 -5.95
N ILE A 155 -12.28 4.16 -4.77
CA ILE A 155 -11.50 5.19 -4.12
C ILE A 155 -11.01 4.63 -2.79
N LEU A 156 -9.71 4.74 -2.57
CA LEU A 156 -9.08 4.43 -1.29
C LEU A 156 -8.54 5.70 -0.66
N VAL A 157 -8.95 5.95 0.56
CA VAL A 157 -8.39 6.98 1.43
C VAL A 157 -7.65 6.29 2.56
N VAL A 158 -6.37 6.56 2.72
CA VAL A 158 -5.59 6.00 3.83
C VAL A 158 -5.18 7.13 4.76
N GLU A 159 -5.58 7.01 6.01
CA GLU A 159 -5.13 7.85 7.11
C GLU A 159 -4.07 7.11 7.89
N LEU A 160 -2.85 7.55 7.72
CA LEU A 160 -1.69 6.98 8.41
C LEU A 160 -1.54 7.59 9.79
N LYS A 161 -1.02 6.82 10.71
CA LYS A 161 -0.50 7.32 11.99
C LYS A 161 0.91 6.80 12.19
N ALA A 162 1.76 7.68 12.73
CA ALA A 162 3.13 7.27 13.07
C ALA A 162 3.10 5.94 13.85
N PRO A 163 4.01 5.00 13.58
CA PRO A 163 3.96 3.66 14.19
C PRO A 163 3.93 3.67 15.72
N LYS A 164 4.50 4.69 16.36
CA LYS A 164 4.47 4.89 17.82
C LYS A 164 3.12 5.33 18.37
N VAL A 165 2.19 5.79 17.53
CA VAL A 165 0.86 6.27 17.93
C VAL A 165 -0.07 5.08 18.08
N LYS A 166 -0.70 4.94 19.27
CA LYS A 166 -1.74 3.93 19.48
C LYS A 166 -3.09 4.52 19.08
N LEU A 167 -3.77 3.87 18.15
CA LEU A 167 -5.09 4.31 17.73
C LEU A 167 -6.05 4.35 18.90
N SER A 168 -6.73 5.46 19.04
CA SER A 168 -7.77 5.71 20.02
C SER A 168 -9.05 6.17 19.33
N ASN A 169 -10.06 6.50 20.10
CA ASN A 169 -11.31 7.07 19.57
C ASN A 169 -11.08 8.41 18.84
N LEU A 170 -10.02 9.16 19.17
CA LEU A 170 -9.72 10.42 18.50
C LEU A 170 -9.35 10.21 17.03
N GLU A 171 -8.47 9.24 16.76
CA GLU A 171 -8.07 8.90 15.40
C GLU A 171 -9.23 8.28 14.60
N ILE A 172 -10.07 7.47 15.27
CA ILE A 172 -11.29 6.93 14.65
C ILE A 172 -12.25 8.05 14.26
N GLN A 173 -12.46 9.05 15.14
CA GLN A 173 -13.30 10.20 14.83
C GLN A 173 -12.75 11.01 13.63
N GLN A 174 -11.44 11.04 13.44
CA GLN A 174 -10.84 11.66 12.26
C GLN A 174 -11.24 10.92 10.96
N ALA A 175 -11.12 9.59 10.94
CA ALA A 175 -11.56 8.78 9.80
C ALA A 175 -13.07 8.89 9.53
N MET A 176 -13.88 8.95 10.60
CA MET A 176 -15.33 9.19 10.50
C MET A 176 -15.67 10.58 9.98
N LYS A 177 -14.86 11.59 10.33
CA LYS A 177 -14.98 12.93 9.76
C LYS A 177 -14.76 12.93 8.25
N TYR A 178 -13.77 12.17 7.75
CA TYR A 178 -13.57 12.01 6.31
C TYR A 178 -14.80 11.37 5.65
N ALA A 179 -15.33 10.28 6.22
CA ALA A 179 -16.52 9.63 5.69
C ALA A 179 -17.70 10.62 5.55
N ARG A 180 -17.96 11.42 6.58
CA ARG A 180 -19.01 12.45 6.57
C ARG A 180 -18.72 13.55 5.55
N GLN A 181 -17.50 14.08 5.51
CA GLN A 181 -17.13 15.13 4.57
C GLN A 181 -17.24 14.68 3.11
N ILE A 182 -16.93 13.42 2.84
CA ILE A 182 -17.11 12.83 1.51
C ILE A 182 -18.60 12.75 1.17
N GLU A 183 -19.41 12.23 2.06
CA GLU A 183 -20.85 12.06 1.86
C GLU A 183 -21.58 13.40 1.68
N GLU A 184 -21.15 14.43 2.39
CA GLU A 184 -21.69 15.82 2.30
C GLU A 184 -21.11 16.61 1.11
N SER A 185 -20.10 16.07 0.42
CA SER A 185 -19.43 16.78 -0.68
C SER A 185 -20.30 16.82 -1.95
N SER A 186 -20.36 17.97 -2.61
CA SER A 186 -20.99 18.10 -3.93
C SER A 186 -20.28 17.29 -5.03
N PHE A 187 -19.08 16.79 -4.77
CA PHE A 187 -18.29 15.94 -5.68
C PHE A 187 -18.52 14.46 -5.45
N TYR A 188 -19.23 14.09 -4.39
CA TYR A 188 -19.63 12.71 -4.13
C TYR A 188 -20.75 12.27 -5.09
N SER A 189 -20.71 11.01 -5.47
CA SER A 189 -21.70 10.39 -6.33
C SER A 189 -21.86 8.91 -5.91
N GLU A 190 -23.07 8.38 -6.04
CA GLU A 190 -23.41 7.01 -5.59
C GLU A 190 -22.70 5.90 -6.39
N ASP A 191 -22.14 6.24 -7.57
CA ASP A 191 -21.33 5.33 -8.37
C ASP A 191 -19.89 5.20 -7.84
N MET A 192 -19.51 5.95 -6.81
CA MET A 192 -18.23 5.86 -6.12
C MET A 192 -18.30 4.82 -5.00
N ASN A 193 -17.34 3.94 -4.96
CA ASN A 193 -17.11 2.98 -3.89
C ASN A 193 -15.88 3.42 -3.09
N ILE A 194 -16.08 3.89 -1.87
CA ILE A 194 -15.04 4.56 -1.09
C ILE A 194 -14.66 3.72 0.11
N HIS A 195 -13.40 3.38 0.20
CA HIS A 195 -12.83 2.68 1.33
C HIS A 195 -11.85 3.58 2.08
N ILE A 196 -12.14 3.87 3.34
CA ILE A 196 -11.28 4.64 4.23
C ILE A 196 -10.58 3.67 5.16
N ILE A 197 -9.25 3.68 5.17
CA ILE A 197 -8.42 2.86 6.07
C ILE A 197 -7.71 3.78 7.05
N LEU A 198 -7.96 3.56 8.34
CA LEU A 198 -7.16 4.11 9.42
C LEU A 198 -6.17 3.06 9.88
N ILE A 199 -4.87 3.38 9.85
CA ILE A 199 -3.82 2.40 10.13
C ILE A 199 -2.71 2.96 11.03
N SER A 200 -2.29 2.13 12.01
CA SER A 200 -1.09 2.32 12.84
C SER A 200 -0.56 0.96 13.32
N SER A 201 0.51 0.97 14.13
CA SER A 201 1.09 -0.29 14.66
C SER A 201 0.26 -0.87 15.80
N GLU A 202 -0.35 -0.03 16.63
CA GLU A 202 -1.10 -0.47 17.79
C GLU A 202 -2.47 0.21 17.90
N ILE A 203 -3.37 -0.46 18.62
CA ILE A 203 -4.69 0.06 19.01
C ILE A 203 -4.74 0.00 20.55
N ASN A 204 -5.21 1.06 21.19
CA ASN A 204 -5.33 1.07 22.66
C ASN A 204 -6.37 0.05 23.16
N LYS A 205 -6.33 -0.28 24.43
CA LYS A 205 -7.17 -1.35 25.02
C LYS A 205 -8.67 -1.07 24.91
N ASP A 206 -9.08 0.16 25.18
CA ASP A 206 -10.50 0.56 25.21
C ASP A 206 -11.07 0.54 23.78
N THR A 207 -10.33 1.10 22.83
CA THR A 207 -10.71 1.07 21.41
C THR A 207 -10.75 -0.36 20.88
N LYS A 208 -9.78 -1.22 21.26
CA LYS A 208 -9.79 -2.63 20.89
C LYS A 208 -11.01 -3.35 21.40
N PHE A 209 -11.43 -3.06 22.65
CA PHE A 209 -12.65 -3.62 23.22
C PHE A 209 -13.90 -3.17 22.44
N GLN A 210 -14.02 -1.88 22.12
CA GLN A 210 -15.12 -1.35 21.30
C GLN A 210 -15.18 -2.01 19.92
N LEU A 211 -14.02 -2.10 19.22
CA LEU A 211 -13.91 -2.75 17.91
C LEU A 211 -14.30 -4.23 17.94
N SER A 212 -14.11 -4.92 19.08
CA SER A 212 -14.50 -6.33 19.23
C SER A 212 -16.02 -6.53 19.27
N GLY A 213 -16.78 -5.53 19.71
CA GLY A 213 -18.25 -5.55 19.76
C GLY A 213 -18.93 -5.26 18.42
N ILE A 214 -18.16 -4.82 17.40
CA ILE A 214 -18.74 -4.48 16.08
C ILE A 214 -18.92 -5.75 15.26
N SER A 215 -20.13 -5.94 14.74
CA SER A 215 -20.43 -7.01 13.77
C SER A 215 -19.67 -6.76 12.47
N LYS A 216 -18.90 -7.74 12.02
CA LYS A 216 -18.05 -7.62 10.84
C LYS A 216 -18.64 -8.37 9.67
N PRO A 217 -18.85 -7.71 8.51
CA PRO A 217 -19.32 -8.39 7.33
C PRO A 217 -18.28 -9.41 6.83
N ARG A 218 -18.77 -10.44 6.14
CA ARG A 218 -17.92 -11.47 5.54
C ARG A 218 -16.93 -10.83 4.58
N GLY A 219 -15.64 -11.12 4.75
CA GLY A 219 -14.57 -10.61 3.89
C GLY A 219 -13.91 -9.30 4.38
N ASN A 220 -14.48 -8.60 5.37
CA ASN A 220 -13.85 -7.42 5.99
C ASN A 220 -13.71 -7.58 7.52
N PRO A 221 -12.66 -8.26 8.00
CA PRO A 221 -12.45 -8.45 9.44
C PRO A 221 -12.04 -7.17 10.19
N TYR A 222 -11.72 -6.10 9.46
CA TYR A 222 -11.26 -4.81 9.99
C TYR A 222 -12.32 -3.73 9.90
N PHE A 223 -13.52 -4.10 9.53
CA PHE A 223 -14.68 -3.24 9.40
C PHE A 223 -14.96 -2.47 10.69
N TYR A 224 -15.23 -1.18 10.53
CA TYR A 224 -15.68 -0.30 11.60
C TYR A 224 -17.05 0.30 11.30
N PHE A 225 -17.23 0.88 10.13
CA PHE A 225 -18.45 1.61 9.74
C PHE A 225 -18.73 1.45 8.25
N GLN A 226 -20.00 1.54 7.91
CA GLN A 226 -20.47 1.68 6.54
C GLN A 226 -21.70 2.60 6.52
N ASN A 227 -21.77 3.51 5.55
CA ASN A 227 -22.92 4.38 5.39
C ASN A 227 -24.17 3.62 4.90
N GLU A 228 -25.32 4.29 4.89
CA GLU A 228 -26.62 3.70 4.49
C GLU A 228 -26.60 3.17 3.05
N ASN A 229 -25.99 3.90 2.12
CA ASN A 229 -25.85 3.52 0.71
C ASN A 229 -24.82 2.40 0.47
N LYS A 230 -24.11 1.96 1.52
CA LYS A 230 -23.13 0.87 1.51
C LYS A 230 -21.95 1.10 0.55
N ASN A 231 -21.67 2.33 0.20
CA ASN A 231 -20.61 2.71 -0.72
C ASN A 231 -19.46 3.54 -0.07
N ILE A 232 -19.60 3.89 1.21
CA ILE A 232 -18.50 4.43 2.03
C ILE A 232 -18.25 3.46 3.18
N THR A 233 -17.06 2.86 3.21
CA THR A 233 -16.67 1.91 4.26
C THR A 233 -15.44 2.42 5.00
N VAL A 234 -15.46 2.39 6.33
CA VAL A 234 -14.32 2.70 7.18
C VAL A 234 -13.80 1.42 7.81
N SER A 235 -12.50 1.21 7.70
CA SER A 235 -11.78 0.09 8.34
C SER A 235 -10.68 0.61 9.26
N VAL A 236 -10.51 -0.06 10.40
CA VAL A 236 -9.45 0.24 11.37
C VAL A 236 -8.56 -0.98 11.48
N MET A 237 -7.27 -0.83 11.17
CA MET A 237 -6.35 -1.95 11.14
C MET A 237 -4.96 -1.60 11.68
N ARG A 238 -4.18 -2.63 11.96
CA ARG A 238 -2.78 -2.51 12.35
C ARG A 238 -1.88 -2.91 11.19
N TRP A 239 -0.69 -2.35 11.14
CA TRP A 239 0.32 -2.71 10.14
C TRP A 239 0.55 -4.21 10.07
N GLY A 240 0.75 -4.88 11.22
CA GLY A 240 0.93 -6.34 11.23
C GLY A 240 -0.22 -7.12 10.58
N GLN A 241 -1.46 -6.61 10.65
CA GLN A 241 -2.61 -7.24 10.01
C GLN A 241 -2.60 -7.07 8.48
N LEU A 242 -2.26 -5.87 7.99
CA LEU A 242 -2.13 -5.61 6.56
C LEU A 242 -0.98 -6.43 5.95
N ILE A 243 0.17 -6.46 6.63
CA ILE A 243 1.35 -7.23 6.22
C ILE A 243 1.02 -8.73 6.18
N GLU A 244 0.43 -9.28 7.23
CA GLU A 244 0.03 -10.69 7.30
C GLU A 244 -0.96 -11.07 6.20
N MET A 245 -1.93 -10.19 5.90
CA MET A 245 -2.88 -10.40 4.82
C MET A 245 -2.17 -10.49 3.47
N ASN A 246 -1.20 -9.61 3.20
CA ASN A 246 -0.42 -9.64 1.96
C ASN A 246 0.55 -10.82 1.92
N LYS A 247 1.23 -11.15 3.04
CA LYS A 247 2.06 -12.36 3.14
C LYS A 247 1.26 -13.63 2.83
N ARG A 248 0.02 -13.73 3.31
CA ARG A 248 -0.87 -14.87 2.98
C ARG A 248 -1.24 -14.94 1.51
N LYS A 249 -1.54 -13.79 0.87
CA LYS A 249 -1.79 -13.74 -0.58
C LYS A 249 -0.59 -14.21 -1.38
N LEU A 250 0.62 -13.87 -0.95
CA LEU A 250 1.86 -14.27 -1.61
C LEU A 250 2.41 -15.63 -1.13
N SER A 251 1.82 -16.26 -0.12
CA SER A 251 2.38 -17.45 0.56
C SER A 251 2.62 -18.63 -0.39
N TYR A 252 1.75 -18.85 -1.36
CA TYR A 252 1.93 -19.90 -2.35
C TYR A 252 3.14 -19.65 -3.28
N LEU A 253 3.55 -18.40 -3.45
CA LEU A 253 4.73 -18.00 -4.22
C LEU A 253 5.97 -17.97 -3.32
N SER A 254 5.88 -17.43 -2.10
CA SER A 254 6.99 -17.28 -1.15
C SER A 254 7.55 -18.63 -0.68
N GLY A 255 6.72 -19.66 -0.57
CA GLY A 255 7.18 -21.01 -0.26
C GLY A 255 8.11 -21.63 -1.32
N LYS A 256 8.20 -21.00 -2.51
CA LYS A 256 9.07 -21.42 -3.62
C LYS A 256 10.26 -20.48 -3.82
N LEU A 257 10.11 -19.19 -3.51
CA LEU A 257 11.14 -18.17 -3.61
C LEU A 257 11.70 -17.92 -2.19
N LYS A 258 12.92 -18.38 -1.94
CA LYS A 258 13.66 -18.03 -0.71
C LYS A 258 14.26 -16.65 -0.90
N VAL A 259 13.54 -15.63 -0.45
CA VAL A 259 14.07 -14.27 -0.36
C VAL A 259 14.89 -14.17 0.91
N LYS A 260 16.07 -13.58 0.83
CA LYS A 260 16.93 -13.32 1.99
C LYS A 260 16.31 -12.23 2.84
N ASP A 261 16.58 -12.28 4.15
CA ASP A 261 16.25 -11.15 5.03
C ASP A 261 16.88 -9.88 4.50
N ILE A 262 16.08 -8.82 4.44
CA ILE A 262 16.57 -7.54 3.93
C ILE A 262 17.42 -6.82 4.98
N ASP A 263 18.44 -6.14 4.51
CA ASP A 263 19.11 -5.09 5.26
C ASP A 263 18.33 -3.79 5.09
N VAL A 264 17.84 -3.23 6.20
CA VAL A 264 17.04 -2.00 6.19
C VAL A 264 17.85 -0.81 5.67
N GLU A 265 19.12 -0.70 6.03
CA GLU A 265 19.99 0.40 5.59
C GLU A 265 20.28 0.28 4.09
N GLU A 266 20.55 -0.92 3.59
CA GLU A 266 20.74 -1.19 2.17
C GLU A 266 19.46 -0.85 1.37
N LYS A 267 18.30 -1.28 1.82
CA LYS A 267 16.99 -0.97 1.17
C LYS A 267 16.71 0.53 1.13
N ILE A 268 17.00 1.25 2.22
CA ILE A 268 16.89 2.72 2.25
C ILE A 268 17.80 3.36 1.22
N ASN A 269 19.04 2.89 1.10
CA ASN A 269 20.01 3.46 0.17
C ASN A 269 19.64 3.20 -1.30
N ASN A 270 19.10 2.02 -1.60
CA ASN A 270 18.80 1.62 -2.96
C ASN A 270 17.46 2.20 -3.47
N ASP A 271 16.40 2.11 -2.66
CA ASP A 271 15.04 2.40 -3.12
C ASP A 271 14.50 3.74 -2.61
N PHE A 272 15.08 4.28 -1.52
CA PHE A 272 14.56 5.43 -0.79
C PHE A 272 15.66 6.44 -0.39
N SER A 273 16.68 6.57 -1.22
CA SER A 273 17.83 7.46 -0.93
C SER A 273 17.46 8.93 -0.75
N GLU A 274 16.35 9.37 -1.37
CA GLU A 274 15.82 10.72 -1.26
C GLU A 274 15.07 10.98 0.06
N ILE A 275 14.77 9.92 0.83
CA ILE A 275 14.10 10.03 2.13
C ILE A 275 15.16 10.07 3.23
N GLY A 276 15.10 11.06 4.13
CA GLY A 276 16.13 11.32 5.13
C GLY A 276 16.42 10.14 6.05
N PHE A 277 15.43 9.54 6.71
CA PHE A 277 15.57 8.44 7.66
C PHE A 277 16.67 8.63 8.73
N ASP A 278 17.00 9.89 9.10
CA ASP A 278 18.15 10.21 9.95
C ASP A 278 18.12 9.50 11.30
N LYS A 279 16.95 9.48 11.94
CA LYS A 279 16.75 8.81 13.24
C LYS A 279 16.79 7.29 13.11
N VAL A 280 16.21 6.74 12.06
CA VAL A 280 16.23 5.29 11.78
C VAL A 280 17.67 4.84 11.53
N ARG A 281 18.41 5.53 10.66
CA ARG A 281 19.83 5.25 10.37
C ARG A 281 20.70 5.32 11.64
N SER A 282 20.50 6.34 12.48
CA SER A 282 21.23 6.48 13.73
C SER A 282 20.92 5.35 14.72
N THR A 283 19.73 4.79 14.69
CA THR A 283 19.33 3.66 15.52
C THR A 283 19.93 2.35 15.03
N LEU A 284 19.88 2.10 13.70
CA LEU A 284 20.48 0.90 13.09
C LEU A 284 21.97 0.76 13.40
N ARG A 285 22.72 1.86 13.37
CA ARG A 285 24.17 1.88 13.67
C ARG A 285 24.51 1.62 15.14
N LYS A 286 23.53 1.75 16.05
CA LYS A 286 23.72 1.50 17.50
C LYS A 286 23.41 0.06 17.91
N VAL A 287 22.69 -0.68 17.07
CA VAL A 287 22.39 -2.10 17.33
C VAL A 287 23.56 -2.92 16.78
N PRO A 288 24.31 -3.65 17.62
CA PRO A 288 25.36 -4.53 17.13
C PRO A 288 24.71 -5.60 16.24
N ILE A 289 25.27 -5.79 15.04
CA ILE A 289 24.89 -6.89 14.15
C ILE A 289 25.19 -8.18 14.91
N PRO A 290 24.22 -9.07 15.18
CA PRO A 290 24.52 -10.39 15.70
C PRO A 290 25.40 -11.12 14.67
N GLN A 291 26.60 -11.55 15.10
CA GLN A 291 27.52 -12.35 14.29
C GLN A 291 26.94 -13.75 14.04
#